data_7d593df17ee3021736dd689aa0bcc648
#
_entry.id   7d593df17ee3021736dd689aa0bcc648
#
_cell.length_a   1.000
_cell.length_b   1.000
_cell.length_c   1.000
_cell.angle_alpha   90.00
_cell.angle_beta   90.00
_cell.angle_gamma   90.00
#
_symmetry.space_group_name_H-M   'P 1'
#
loop_
_entity.id
_entity.type
_entity.pdbx_description
1 polymer ?
#
loop_
_entity_poly.entity_id
_entity_poly.type
_entity_poly.pdbx_seq_one_letter_code
_entity_poly.pdbx_strand_id
1 'polypeptide(L)'
;MNYYIQIDSNNYIIATISTNQTLGSPWISIPETSLSTAQMAGATYTNGTVNPPAANYNVNVAQTKQVALVYGQLQQALFSPYAFTTSGGVSSSFPMDATSQHNYANAYTMYVLGGETLPSGFFFYDVNQNAVPFAVADIKSFYLGAASRGQGYYAAFEKAKTDIAAATTVSALPAITLSSP
;
A
#
# COMPACT_ATOMS: atom_id res chain seq x y z
N MET A 1 21.25 -29.77 -27.33
CA MET A 1 20.51 -28.54 -27.08
C MET A 1 21.30 -27.75 -26.02
N ASN A 2 21.45 -26.45 -26.21
CA ASN A 2 22.17 -25.60 -25.26
C ASN A 2 21.15 -24.92 -24.33
N TYR A 3 21.50 -24.76 -23.04
CA TYR A 3 20.65 -24.16 -22.04
C TYR A 3 21.31 -22.92 -21.50
N TYR A 4 20.55 -21.85 -21.37
CA TYR A 4 21.05 -20.54 -20.94
C TYR A 4 20.12 -19.91 -19.94
N ILE A 5 20.70 -19.08 -19.08
CA ILE A 5 20.00 -18.22 -18.13
C ILE A 5 20.41 -16.76 -18.33
N GLN A 6 19.54 -15.87 -17.87
CA GLN A 6 19.84 -14.45 -17.68
C GLN A 6 19.61 -14.10 -16.22
N ILE A 7 20.50 -13.29 -15.64
CA ILE A 7 20.43 -12.89 -14.24
C ILE A 7 20.25 -11.37 -14.09
N ASP A 8 19.65 -10.95 -13.00
CA ASP A 8 19.61 -9.54 -12.58
C ASP A 8 20.87 -9.13 -11.79
N SER A 9 20.91 -7.88 -11.34
CA SER A 9 22.01 -7.32 -10.54
C SER A 9 22.22 -8.00 -9.17
N ASN A 10 21.23 -8.76 -8.70
CA ASN A 10 21.27 -9.50 -7.43
C ASN A 10 21.51 -11.00 -7.63
N ASN A 11 21.89 -11.41 -8.84
CA ASN A 11 22.11 -12.79 -9.27
C ASN A 11 20.86 -13.68 -9.29
N TYR A 12 19.64 -13.12 -9.24
CA TYR A 12 18.42 -13.88 -9.46
C TYR A 12 18.26 -14.22 -10.95
N ILE A 13 17.83 -15.46 -11.22
CA ILE A 13 17.57 -15.91 -12.58
C ILE A 13 16.22 -15.33 -13.01
N ILE A 14 16.24 -14.48 -14.05
CA ILE A 14 15.07 -13.76 -14.56
C ILE A 14 14.54 -14.35 -15.88
N ALA A 15 15.37 -15.11 -16.59
CA ALA A 15 14.96 -15.79 -17.81
C ALA A 15 15.76 -17.09 -18.02
N THR A 16 15.11 -18.06 -18.68
CA THR A 16 15.73 -19.31 -19.14
C THR A 16 15.36 -19.55 -20.59
N ILE A 17 16.28 -20.07 -21.38
CA ILE A 17 16.04 -20.45 -22.77
C ILE A 17 16.77 -21.75 -23.13
N SER A 18 16.15 -22.54 -23.99
CA SER A 18 16.77 -23.72 -24.63
C SER A 18 16.83 -23.49 -26.13
N THR A 19 18.00 -23.64 -26.74
CA THR A 19 18.19 -23.40 -28.17
C THR A 19 19.34 -24.26 -28.73
N ASN A 20 19.34 -24.48 -30.05
CA ASN A 20 20.47 -25.12 -30.73
C ASN A 20 21.58 -24.13 -31.11
N GLN A 21 21.36 -22.83 -30.89
CA GLN A 21 22.34 -21.79 -31.17
C GLN A 21 23.20 -21.50 -29.93
N THR A 22 24.44 -21.05 -30.18
CA THR A 22 25.27 -20.49 -29.10
C THR A 22 24.94 -19.03 -28.91
N LEU A 23 24.54 -18.67 -27.69
CA LEU A 23 24.20 -17.31 -27.31
C LEU A 23 25.39 -16.65 -26.60
N GLY A 24 25.60 -15.36 -26.88
CA GLY A 24 26.55 -14.50 -26.16
C GLY A 24 25.87 -13.71 -25.03
N SER A 25 26.67 -12.77 -24.43
CA SER A 25 26.16 -11.87 -23.40
C SER A 25 24.80 -11.23 -23.82
N PRO A 26 23.84 -11.11 -22.91
CA PRO A 26 23.89 -11.35 -21.46
C PRO A 26 23.54 -12.79 -21.00
N TRP A 27 23.52 -13.75 -21.92
CA TRP A 27 23.18 -15.12 -21.64
C TRP A 27 24.34 -15.93 -21.08
N ILE A 28 24.09 -16.70 -20.04
CA ILE A 28 25.05 -17.57 -19.34
C ILE A 28 24.65 -19.02 -19.64
N SER A 29 25.59 -19.81 -20.19
CA SER A 29 25.37 -21.23 -20.43
C SER A 29 25.34 -22.03 -19.13
N ILE A 30 24.38 -22.93 -19.00
CA ILE A 30 24.24 -23.84 -17.85
C ILE A 30 24.12 -25.29 -18.31
N PRO A 31 24.47 -26.30 -17.47
CA PRO A 31 24.21 -27.69 -17.74
C PRO A 31 22.70 -27.98 -17.80
N GLU A 32 22.31 -28.97 -18.62
CA GLU A 32 20.93 -29.44 -18.67
C GLU A 32 20.38 -29.87 -17.30
N THR A 33 21.22 -30.48 -16.47
CA THR A 33 20.89 -30.93 -15.11
C THR A 33 20.48 -29.79 -14.19
N SER A 34 20.85 -28.54 -14.53
CA SER A 34 20.53 -27.34 -13.74
C SER A 34 19.26 -26.63 -14.22
N LEU A 35 18.70 -27.05 -15.36
CA LEU A 35 17.56 -26.32 -15.98
C LEU A 35 16.32 -26.29 -15.09
N SER A 36 15.96 -27.42 -14.50
CA SER A 36 14.79 -27.49 -13.61
C SER A 36 14.90 -26.57 -12.39
N THR A 37 16.12 -26.48 -11.81
CA THR A 37 16.39 -25.57 -10.70
C THR A 37 16.37 -24.10 -11.17
N ALA A 38 16.96 -23.81 -12.34
CA ALA A 38 16.98 -22.45 -12.90
C ALA A 38 15.57 -21.92 -13.22
N GLN A 39 14.60 -22.79 -13.50
CA GLN A 39 13.20 -22.43 -13.76
C GLN A 39 12.38 -22.17 -12.50
N MET A 40 12.91 -22.47 -11.32
CA MET A 40 12.23 -22.17 -10.05
C MET A 40 12.25 -20.66 -9.78
N ALA A 41 11.11 -20.09 -9.45
CA ALA A 41 11.03 -18.69 -9.05
C ALA A 41 11.92 -18.42 -7.82
N GLY A 42 12.84 -17.46 -7.94
CA GLY A 42 13.82 -17.15 -6.90
C GLY A 42 15.10 -17.98 -6.92
N ALA A 43 15.31 -18.82 -7.92
CA ALA A 43 16.61 -19.45 -8.14
C ALA A 43 17.69 -18.38 -8.41
N THR A 44 18.92 -18.66 -7.95
CA THR A 44 20.05 -17.76 -8.12
C THR A 44 21.20 -18.44 -8.87
N TYR A 45 22.09 -17.62 -9.45
CA TYR A 45 23.30 -18.10 -10.08
C TYR A 45 24.51 -17.44 -9.42
N THR A 46 25.37 -18.24 -8.78
CA THR A 46 26.53 -17.71 -8.04
C THR A 46 27.72 -18.64 -8.25
N ASN A 47 28.88 -18.06 -8.60
CA ASN A 47 30.13 -18.81 -8.77
C ASN A 47 30.04 -20.01 -9.72
N GLY A 48 29.31 -19.86 -10.85
CA GLY A 48 29.16 -20.92 -11.83
C GLY A 48 28.07 -21.94 -11.51
N THR A 49 27.34 -21.79 -10.43
CA THR A 49 26.34 -22.75 -9.95
C THR A 49 24.94 -22.14 -9.92
N VAL A 50 23.96 -22.91 -10.43
CA VAL A 50 22.53 -22.61 -10.25
C VAL A 50 22.10 -23.14 -8.88
N ASN A 51 21.61 -22.26 -8.03
CA ASN A 51 21.15 -22.61 -6.70
C ASN A 51 19.62 -22.56 -6.64
N PRO A 52 18.95 -23.50 -5.94
CA PRO A 52 17.51 -23.43 -5.71
C PRO A 52 17.15 -22.18 -4.90
N PRO A 53 15.89 -21.76 -4.94
CA PRO A 53 15.43 -20.66 -4.11
C PRO A 53 15.73 -20.94 -2.64
N ALA A 54 16.09 -19.90 -1.88
CA ALA A 54 16.21 -20.03 -0.43
C ALA A 54 14.90 -20.55 0.15
N ALA A 55 14.96 -21.34 1.20
CA ALA A 55 13.79 -21.99 1.80
C ALA A 55 12.66 -21.00 2.17
N ASN A 56 13.03 -19.74 2.49
CA ASN A 56 12.11 -18.65 2.84
C ASN A 56 11.73 -17.77 1.64
N TYR A 57 12.25 -17.99 0.44
CA TYR A 57 12.03 -17.11 -0.72
C TYR A 57 10.54 -16.92 -1.03
N ASN A 58 9.81 -18.01 -1.12
CA ASN A 58 8.37 -17.96 -1.41
C ASN A 58 7.59 -17.21 -0.34
N VAL A 59 8.01 -17.32 0.92
CA VAL A 59 7.42 -16.58 2.03
C VAL A 59 7.69 -15.09 1.89
N ASN A 60 8.94 -14.69 1.64
CA ASN A 60 9.32 -13.29 1.48
C ASN A 60 8.59 -12.61 0.30
N VAL A 61 8.45 -13.33 -0.83
CA VAL A 61 7.68 -12.83 -1.99
C VAL A 61 6.20 -12.68 -1.64
N ALA A 62 5.64 -13.64 -0.96
CA ALA A 62 4.24 -13.62 -0.55
C ALA A 62 3.98 -12.51 0.48
N GLN A 63 4.89 -12.31 1.45
CA GLN A 63 4.85 -11.19 2.40
C GLN A 63 4.87 -9.84 1.69
N THR A 64 5.77 -9.64 0.73
CA THR A 64 5.86 -8.40 -0.05
C THR A 64 4.57 -8.10 -0.78
N LYS A 65 3.98 -9.11 -1.45
CA LYS A 65 2.68 -8.98 -2.13
C LYS A 65 1.56 -8.65 -1.16
N GLN A 66 1.53 -9.30 0.00
CA GLN A 66 0.51 -9.07 1.01
C GLN A 66 0.59 -7.65 1.59
N VAL A 67 1.79 -7.15 1.87
CA VAL A 67 2.00 -5.76 2.31
C VAL A 67 1.49 -4.78 1.26
N ALA A 68 1.76 -5.01 -0.03
CA ALA A 68 1.27 -4.16 -1.11
C ALA A 68 -0.27 -4.15 -1.19
N LEU A 69 -0.92 -5.30 -1.00
CA LEU A 69 -2.39 -5.39 -0.95
C LEU A 69 -2.96 -4.59 0.23
N VAL A 70 -2.39 -4.75 1.43
CA VAL A 70 -2.84 -4.02 2.63
C VAL A 70 -2.57 -2.52 2.49
N TYR A 71 -1.47 -2.12 1.84
CA TYR A 71 -1.23 -0.71 1.50
C TYR A 71 -2.29 -0.15 0.55
N GLY A 72 -2.73 -0.92 -0.44
CA GLY A 72 -3.87 -0.55 -1.30
C GLY A 72 -5.16 -0.31 -0.49
N GLN A 73 -5.44 -1.18 0.49
CA GLN A 73 -6.58 -1.01 1.41
C GLN A 73 -6.43 0.27 2.27
N LEU A 74 -5.22 0.55 2.76
CA LEU A 74 -4.93 1.79 3.49
C LEU A 74 -5.26 3.03 2.65
N GLN A 75 -4.80 3.07 1.40
CA GLN A 75 -5.09 4.19 0.49
C GLN A 75 -6.61 4.35 0.28
N GLN A 76 -7.32 3.25 0.02
CA GLN A 76 -8.79 3.28 -0.12
C GLN A 76 -9.48 3.79 1.15
N ALA A 77 -9.03 3.34 2.32
CA ALA A 77 -9.60 3.75 3.61
C ALA A 77 -9.37 5.24 3.90
N LEU A 78 -8.15 5.75 3.65
CA LEU A 78 -7.80 7.15 3.85
C LEU A 78 -8.61 8.10 2.96
N PHE A 79 -8.90 7.67 1.72
CA PHE A 79 -9.66 8.46 0.74
C PHE A 79 -11.16 8.17 0.75
N SER A 80 -11.62 7.21 1.57
CA SER A 80 -13.06 6.96 1.71
C SER A 80 -13.74 8.14 2.40
N PRO A 81 -14.99 8.47 2.03
CA PRO A 81 -15.73 9.57 2.63
C PRO A 81 -15.78 9.47 4.17
N TYR A 82 -15.75 10.62 4.82
CA TYR A 82 -15.86 10.73 6.27
C TYR A 82 -17.27 11.22 6.67
N ALA A 83 -17.99 10.39 7.44
CA ALA A 83 -19.31 10.74 7.96
C ALA A 83 -19.15 11.67 9.16
N PHE A 84 -19.91 12.77 9.17
CA PHE A 84 -19.91 13.74 10.23
C PHE A 84 -21.29 14.36 10.43
N THR A 85 -21.62 14.69 11.68
CA THR A 85 -22.83 15.44 12.03
C THR A 85 -22.43 16.78 12.61
N THR A 86 -22.91 17.86 11.98
CA THR A 86 -22.64 19.23 12.46
C THR A 86 -23.40 19.54 13.73
N SER A 87 -23.01 20.58 14.45
CA SER A 87 -23.75 21.10 15.62
C SER A 87 -25.16 21.56 15.28
N GLY A 88 -25.42 21.90 14.00
CA GLY A 88 -26.77 22.18 13.47
C GLY A 88 -27.62 20.93 13.21
N GLY A 89 -27.10 19.71 13.50
CA GLY A 89 -27.84 18.46 13.35
C GLY A 89 -27.85 17.90 11.92
N VAL A 90 -27.07 18.45 11.00
CA VAL A 90 -26.96 17.93 9.63
C VAL A 90 -25.93 16.81 9.59
N SER A 91 -26.36 15.59 9.28
CA SER A 91 -25.51 14.41 9.09
C SER A 91 -25.23 14.22 7.61
N SER A 92 -23.94 14.15 7.23
CA SER A 92 -23.53 13.91 5.84
C SER A 92 -22.19 13.22 5.76
N SER A 93 -21.81 12.79 4.57
CA SER A 93 -20.48 12.23 4.27
C SER A 93 -19.69 13.21 3.41
N PHE A 94 -18.44 13.43 3.77
CA PHE A 94 -17.59 14.41 3.12
C PHE A 94 -16.45 13.72 2.35
N PRO A 95 -16.11 14.22 1.15
CA PRO A 95 -15.03 13.65 0.37
C PRO A 95 -13.69 13.80 1.11
N MET A 96 -12.82 12.80 0.97
CA MET A 96 -11.49 12.76 1.61
C MET A 96 -10.38 12.64 0.57
N ASP A 97 -10.61 13.08 -0.66
CA ASP A 97 -9.53 13.26 -1.64
C ASP A 97 -8.51 14.31 -1.17
N ALA A 98 -7.32 14.33 -1.79
CA ALA A 98 -6.23 15.19 -1.37
C ALA A 98 -6.58 16.70 -1.36
N THR A 99 -7.40 17.16 -2.33
CA THR A 99 -7.85 18.55 -2.40
C THR A 99 -8.79 18.87 -1.26
N SER A 100 -9.76 17.99 -0.99
CA SER A 100 -10.70 18.16 0.10
C SER A 100 -10.00 18.17 1.46
N GLN A 101 -9.08 17.24 1.70
CA GLN A 101 -8.28 17.20 2.93
C GLN A 101 -7.47 18.49 3.13
N HIS A 102 -6.88 19.02 2.04
CA HIS A 102 -6.15 20.29 2.10
C HIS A 102 -7.07 21.46 2.46
N ASN A 103 -8.26 21.54 1.87
CA ASN A 103 -9.24 22.57 2.18
C ASN A 103 -9.69 22.51 3.66
N TYR A 104 -9.90 21.31 4.21
CA TYR A 104 -10.26 21.12 5.61
C TYR A 104 -9.12 21.56 6.55
N ALA A 105 -7.88 21.21 6.22
CA ALA A 105 -6.71 21.61 6.97
C ALA A 105 -6.52 23.14 6.95
N ASN A 106 -6.72 23.78 5.81
CA ASN A 106 -6.66 25.23 5.68
C ASN A 106 -7.72 25.91 6.54
N ALA A 107 -8.98 25.45 6.48
CA ALA A 107 -10.05 26.00 7.30
C ALA A 107 -9.76 25.83 8.80
N TYR A 108 -9.26 24.66 9.20
CA TYR A 108 -8.83 24.42 10.59
C TYR A 108 -7.71 25.38 11.02
N THR A 109 -6.70 25.58 10.18
CA THR A 109 -5.57 26.47 10.47
C THR A 109 -6.03 27.92 10.58
N MET A 110 -6.86 28.40 9.65
CA MET A 110 -7.31 29.80 9.64
C MET A 110 -8.29 30.10 10.77
N TYR A 111 -9.36 29.33 10.89
CA TYR A 111 -10.48 29.66 11.75
C TYR A 111 -10.39 29.09 13.16
N VAL A 112 -9.70 27.96 13.35
CA VAL A 112 -9.56 27.33 14.67
C VAL A 112 -8.26 27.74 15.35
N LEU A 113 -7.12 27.63 14.64
CA LEU A 113 -5.80 27.97 15.20
C LEU A 113 -5.50 29.46 15.08
N GLY A 114 -5.78 30.06 13.93
CA GLY A 114 -5.52 31.48 13.66
C GLY A 114 -6.55 32.42 14.30
N GLY A 115 -7.71 31.93 14.71
CA GLY A 115 -8.76 32.73 15.31
C GLY A 115 -9.41 33.74 14.37
N GLU A 116 -9.28 33.55 13.05
CA GLU A 116 -9.92 34.42 12.07
C GLU A 116 -11.45 34.29 12.13
N THR A 117 -12.13 35.35 11.76
CA THR A 117 -13.61 35.36 11.73
C THR A 117 -14.10 34.47 10.58
N LEU A 118 -14.93 33.48 10.92
CA LEU A 118 -15.56 32.62 9.93
C LEU A 118 -16.55 33.44 9.09
N PRO A 119 -16.44 33.43 7.73
CA PRO A 119 -17.39 34.11 6.88
C PRO A 119 -18.84 33.66 7.11
N SER A 120 -19.79 34.60 7.03
CA SER A 120 -21.21 34.26 7.10
C SER A 120 -21.58 33.26 6.00
N GLY A 121 -22.28 32.19 6.37
CA GLY A 121 -22.68 31.14 5.43
C GLY A 121 -21.55 30.20 5.00
N PHE A 122 -20.47 30.10 5.78
CA PHE A 122 -19.39 29.15 5.50
C PHE A 122 -19.91 27.71 5.48
N PHE A 123 -19.48 26.92 4.48
CA PHE A 123 -19.90 25.55 4.30
C PHE A 123 -18.78 24.69 3.68
N PHE A 124 -18.92 23.38 3.82
CA PHE A 124 -18.25 22.40 2.95
C PHE A 124 -19.27 21.66 2.09
N TYR A 125 -18.85 21.21 0.92
CA TYR A 125 -19.65 20.31 0.09
C TYR A 125 -19.54 18.88 0.59
N ASP A 126 -20.69 18.20 0.68
CA ASP A 126 -20.73 16.76 0.90
C ASP A 126 -20.45 15.98 -0.41
N VAL A 127 -20.44 14.64 -0.34
CA VAL A 127 -20.19 13.77 -1.51
C VAL A 127 -21.27 13.92 -2.60
N ASN A 128 -22.44 14.45 -2.27
CA ASN A 128 -23.55 14.70 -3.18
C ASN A 128 -23.58 16.17 -3.67
N GLN A 129 -22.55 16.94 -3.39
CA GLN A 129 -22.41 18.36 -3.74
C GLN A 129 -23.44 19.27 -3.04
N ASN A 130 -23.99 18.85 -1.90
CA ASN A 130 -24.81 19.72 -1.07
C ASN A 130 -23.91 20.59 -0.18
N ALA A 131 -24.23 21.87 -0.10
CA ALA A 131 -23.56 22.81 0.81
C ALA A 131 -24.04 22.56 2.25
N VAL A 132 -23.16 22.06 3.09
CA VAL A 132 -23.44 21.80 4.51
C VAL A 132 -22.79 22.91 5.35
N PRO A 133 -23.57 23.71 6.10
CA PRO A 133 -23.05 24.77 6.94
C PRO A 133 -22.18 24.24 8.07
N PHE A 134 -21.05 24.93 8.34
CA PHE A 134 -20.13 24.60 9.43
C PHE A 134 -19.92 25.80 10.33
N ALA A 135 -20.00 25.60 11.65
CA ALA A 135 -19.49 26.52 12.66
C ALA A 135 -17.98 26.24 12.93
N VAL A 136 -17.29 27.14 13.59
CA VAL A 136 -15.86 26.94 13.97
C VAL A 136 -15.67 25.67 14.81
N ALA A 137 -16.62 25.39 15.72
CA ALA A 137 -16.60 24.16 16.53
C ALA A 137 -16.74 22.89 15.67
N ASP A 138 -17.55 22.96 14.59
CA ASP A 138 -17.70 21.85 13.64
C ASP A 138 -16.42 21.62 12.87
N ILE A 139 -15.76 22.68 12.36
CA ILE A 139 -14.47 22.58 11.67
C ILE A 139 -13.44 21.87 12.56
N LYS A 140 -13.37 22.26 13.84
CA LYS A 140 -12.46 21.64 14.82
C LYS A 140 -12.77 20.15 15.00
N SER A 141 -14.02 19.83 15.30
CA SER A 141 -14.43 18.44 15.58
C SER A 141 -14.29 17.54 14.36
N PHE A 142 -14.66 18.05 13.18
CA PHE A 142 -14.52 17.35 11.90
C PHE A 142 -13.05 17.05 11.59
N TYR A 143 -12.17 18.05 11.64
CA TYR A 143 -10.76 17.89 11.32
C TYR A 143 -10.08 16.91 12.27
N LEU A 144 -10.29 17.06 13.59
CA LEU A 144 -9.70 16.17 14.58
C LEU A 144 -10.24 14.74 14.47
N GLY A 145 -11.54 14.56 14.20
CA GLY A 145 -12.14 13.25 13.99
C GLY A 145 -11.58 12.55 12.73
N ALA A 146 -11.48 13.28 11.60
CA ALA A 146 -10.88 12.75 10.38
C ALA A 146 -9.40 12.38 10.57
N ALA A 147 -8.63 13.23 11.29
CA ALA A 147 -7.24 12.96 11.60
C ALA A 147 -7.09 11.71 12.51
N SER A 148 -7.93 11.58 13.54
CA SER A 148 -7.96 10.41 14.42
C SER A 148 -8.27 9.12 13.65
N ARG A 149 -9.25 9.16 12.74
CA ARG A 149 -9.55 8.04 11.85
C ARG A 149 -8.33 7.65 11.00
N GLY A 150 -7.65 8.63 10.42
CA GLY A 150 -6.43 8.40 9.64
C GLY A 150 -5.33 7.73 10.47
N GLN A 151 -5.09 8.21 11.68
CA GLN A 151 -4.12 7.59 12.61
C GLN A 151 -4.49 6.14 12.94
N GLY A 152 -5.77 5.85 13.15
CA GLY A 152 -6.26 4.48 13.39
C GLY A 152 -5.94 3.55 12.21
N TYR A 153 -6.16 3.99 10.98
CA TYR A 153 -5.80 3.21 9.80
C TYR A 153 -4.28 2.99 9.66
N TYR A 154 -3.47 3.99 9.94
CA TYR A 154 -2.01 3.82 9.94
C TYR A 154 -1.56 2.84 11.02
N ALA A 155 -2.11 2.91 12.23
CA ALA A 155 -1.79 1.96 13.29
C ALA A 155 -2.18 0.52 12.91
N ALA A 156 -3.34 0.33 12.30
CA ALA A 156 -3.78 -0.97 11.80
C ALA A 156 -2.86 -1.50 10.69
N PHE A 157 -2.40 -0.63 9.79
CA PHE A 157 -1.45 -0.99 8.74
C PHE A 157 -0.09 -1.40 9.30
N GLU A 158 0.46 -0.67 10.27
CA GLU A 158 1.74 -1.03 10.90
C GLU A 158 1.64 -2.37 11.66
N LYS A 159 0.51 -2.60 12.34
CA LYS A 159 0.24 -3.91 12.94
C LYS A 159 0.18 -5.01 11.88
N ALA A 160 -0.53 -4.78 10.79
CA ALA A 160 -0.63 -5.73 9.68
C ALA A 160 0.75 -6.08 9.10
N LYS A 161 1.63 -5.10 8.89
CA LYS A 161 3.01 -5.33 8.44
C LYS A 161 3.78 -6.23 9.42
N THR A 162 3.62 -5.99 10.72
CA THR A 162 4.26 -6.81 11.77
C THR A 162 3.75 -8.26 11.73
N ASP A 163 2.44 -8.44 11.63
CA ASP A 163 1.82 -9.77 11.56
C ASP A 163 2.24 -10.54 10.29
N ILE A 164 2.33 -9.85 9.14
CA ILE A 164 2.82 -10.41 7.88
C ILE A 164 4.29 -10.83 8.02
N ALA A 165 5.14 -9.98 8.60
CA ALA A 165 6.56 -10.25 8.75
C ALA A 165 6.84 -11.43 9.69
N ALA A 166 5.96 -11.69 10.65
CA ALA A 166 6.07 -12.84 11.58
C ALA A 166 5.73 -14.19 10.94
N ALA A 167 5.09 -14.21 9.75
CA ALA A 167 4.75 -15.46 9.07
C ALA A 167 6.00 -16.17 8.55
N THR A 168 6.21 -17.41 8.96
CA THR A 168 7.35 -18.24 8.54
C THR A 168 7.04 -19.16 7.35
N THR A 169 5.76 -19.26 6.98
CA THR A 169 5.27 -20.02 5.81
C THR A 169 4.21 -19.23 5.06
N VAL A 170 4.00 -19.53 3.79
CA VAL A 170 2.94 -18.88 2.98
C VAL A 170 1.55 -19.14 3.57
N SER A 171 1.31 -20.33 4.13
CA SER A 171 0.04 -20.69 4.76
C SER A 171 -0.22 -19.99 6.10
N ALA A 172 0.83 -19.44 6.73
CA ALA A 172 0.73 -18.68 7.98
C ALA A 172 0.48 -17.19 7.74
N LEU A 173 0.45 -16.72 6.49
CA LEU A 173 0.15 -15.33 6.19
C LEU A 173 -1.27 -14.97 6.62
N PRO A 174 -1.45 -13.92 7.41
CA PRO A 174 -2.78 -13.54 7.89
C PRO A 174 -3.64 -13.00 6.76
N ALA A 175 -4.92 -13.36 6.75
CA ALA A 175 -5.92 -12.67 5.96
C ALA A 175 -6.22 -11.33 6.65
N ILE A 176 -5.73 -10.23 6.07
CA ILE A 176 -5.86 -8.90 6.65
C ILE A 176 -6.88 -8.09 5.86
N THR A 177 -7.84 -7.53 6.58
CA THR A 177 -8.74 -6.47 6.09
C THR A 177 -8.61 -5.31 7.06
N LEU A 178 -8.23 -4.13 6.54
CA LEU A 178 -8.21 -2.91 7.35
C LEU A 178 -9.64 -2.48 7.61
N SER A 179 -10.08 -2.64 8.85
CA SER A 179 -11.38 -2.12 9.31
C SER A 179 -11.24 -0.69 9.79
N SER A 180 -12.35 0.06 9.73
CA SER A 180 -12.45 1.37 10.38
C SER A 180 -12.21 1.21 11.89
N PRO A 181 -11.37 2.07 12.48
CA PRO A 181 -11.19 2.13 13.93
C PRO A 181 -12.47 2.60 14.62
#